data_43dac5a30e57a2aac23c084a07b7c29f
#
_entry.id   43dac5a30e57a2aac23c084a07b7c29f
#
_cell.length_a   1.000
_cell.length_b   1.000
_cell.length_c   1.000
_cell.angle_alpha   90.00
_cell.angle_beta   90.00
_cell.angle_gamma   90.00
#
_symmetry.space_group_name_H-M   'P 1'
#
loop_
_entity.id
_entity.type
_entity.pdbx_description
1 polymer ?
#
loop_
_entity_poly.entity_id
_entity_poly.type
_entity_poly.pdbx_seq_one_letter_code
_entity_poly.pdbx_strand_id
1 'polypeptide(L)'
;MNAEKLLSTEQLSVSVGHKVLCSRLDWQVAPGQFWCVLGRNGIGKTTLLHTLAGLNRPAGGRVLIQGEDIQSASAQQLARLRGLLAQQQADAFSSSVLAAVIAGRHPYQFGFGWDMEEDRALAMRALEQVRMAAFSAHDVMHLSGGERQRVALATLLTQDPLLFMLDEPTAHQDAAAQIVVMELLRHLPPQKAVVAACHDINLVERYASHVLLLGDGQVWQGSTDSVLQPEILQAAFSCPFEVVENGSRRLFMPIAGVS
;
A
#
# COMPACT_ATOMS: atom_id res chain seq x y z
N MET A 1 11.46 -24.12 9.31
CA MET A 1 10.76 -23.07 10.07
C MET A 1 9.80 -22.43 9.07
N ASN A 2 8.48 -22.61 9.26
CA ASN A 2 7.52 -21.86 8.44
C ASN A 2 7.70 -20.37 8.79
N ALA A 3 8.11 -19.56 7.82
CA ALA A 3 8.16 -18.12 8.00
C ALA A 3 6.76 -17.66 8.41
N GLU A 4 6.68 -16.90 9.49
CA GLU A 4 5.42 -16.33 9.99
C GLU A 4 4.83 -15.48 8.87
N LYS A 5 3.57 -15.74 8.48
CA LYS A 5 2.91 -15.04 7.39
C LYS A 5 2.03 -13.96 7.97
N LEU A 6 2.25 -12.70 7.60
CA LEU A 6 1.35 -11.61 7.99
C LEU A 6 0.08 -11.60 7.15
N LEU A 7 0.21 -11.83 5.84
CA LEU A 7 -0.92 -11.95 4.93
C LEU A 7 -0.76 -13.22 4.12
N SER A 8 -1.84 -13.96 3.92
CA SER A 8 -1.90 -15.01 2.91
C SER A 8 -3.26 -15.06 2.25
N THR A 9 -3.28 -15.57 1.02
CA THR A 9 -4.52 -15.85 0.29
C THR A 9 -4.55 -17.32 -0.08
N GLU A 10 -5.74 -17.90 -0.06
CA GLU A 10 -5.98 -19.27 -0.48
C GLU A 10 -7.03 -19.29 -1.59
N GLN A 11 -6.60 -19.66 -2.79
CA GLN A 11 -7.42 -19.74 -4.00
C GLN A 11 -8.24 -18.47 -4.24
N LEU A 12 -7.66 -17.29 -3.89
CA LEU A 12 -8.35 -16.00 -3.96
C LEU A 12 -8.73 -15.66 -5.39
N SER A 13 -10.01 -15.38 -5.60
CA SER A 13 -10.53 -14.86 -6.87
C SER A 13 -11.17 -13.50 -6.64
N VAL A 14 -10.78 -12.53 -7.44
CA VAL A 14 -11.27 -11.14 -7.37
C VAL A 14 -11.81 -10.75 -8.74
N SER A 15 -13.00 -10.14 -8.76
CA SER A 15 -13.65 -9.66 -9.98
C SER A 15 -14.31 -8.31 -9.76
N VAL A 16 -14.47 -7.54 -10.84
CA VAL A 16 -15.23 -6.29 -10.89
C VAL A 16 -16.25 -6.41 -12.02
N GLY A 17 -17.52 -6.45 -11.68
CA GLY A 17 -18.57 -6.79 -12.65
C GLY A 17 -18.30 -8.16 -13.28
N HIS A 18 -18.15 -8.18 -14.61
CA HIS A 18 -17.84 -9.41 -15.36
C HIS A 18 -16.33 -9.64 -15.59
N LYS A 19 -15.47 -8.70 -15.21
CA LYS A 19 -14.02 -8.80 -15.42
C LYS A 19 -13.36 -9.51 -14.23
N VAL A 20 -12.74 -10.65 -14.51
CA VAL A 20 -11.89 -11.36 -13.53
C VAL A 20 -10.53 -10.69 -13.49
N LEU A 21 -10.12 -10.23 -12.31
CA LEU A 21 -8.82 -9.58 -12.08
C LEU A 21 -7.73 -10.61 -11.79
N CYS A 22 -8.03 -11.54 -10.92
CA CYS A 22 -7.22 -12.73 -10.67
C CYS A 22 -8.12 -13.90 -10.28
N SER A 23 -7.68 -15.10 -10.57
CA SER A 23 -8.37 -16.32 -10.20
C SER A 23 -7.42 -17.27 -9.49
N ARG A 24 -7.88 -17.86 -8.38
CA ARG A 24 -7.16 -18.87 -7.58
C ARG A 24 -5.76 -18.42 -7.18
N LEU A 25 -5.61 -17.16 -6.76
CA LEU A 25 -4.35 -16.60 -6.31
C LEU A 25 -3.99 -17.15 -4.93
N ASP A 26 -2.88 -17.86 -4.84
CA ASP A 26 -2.21 -18.25 -3.61
C ASP A 26 -1.00 -17.34 -3.43
N TRP A 27 -1.08 -16.43 -2.47
CA TRP A 27 -0.08 -15.40 -2.23
C TRP A 27 0.27 -15.32 -0.75
N GLN A 28 1.51 -14.96 -0.44
CA GLN A 28 2.01 -14.88 0.92
C GLN A 28 2.90 -13.66 1.09
N VAL A 29 2.68 -12.91 2.17
CA VAL A 29 3.49 -11.78 2.58
C VAL A 29 4.04 -12.06 3.98
N ALA A 30 5.36 -12.08 4.10
CA ALA A 30 6.04 -12.28 5.38
C ALA A 30 6.42 -10.92 6.03
N PRO A 31 6.69 -10.90 7.34
CA PRO A 31 7.29 -9.74 8.01
C PRO A 31 8.55 -9.26 7.30
N GLY A 32 8.78 -7.95 7.29
CA GLY A 32 9.93 -7.31 6.65
C GLY A 32 9.84 -7.19 5.13
N GLN A 33 8.80 -7.74 4.49
CA GLN A 33 8.65 -7.63 3.04
C GLN A 33 7.93 -6.34 2.63
N PHE A 34 8.45 -5.74 1.56
CA PHE A 34 7.78 -4.66 0.84
C PHE A 34 7.34 -5.17 -0.54
N TRP A 35 6.05 -5.42 -0.68
CA TRP A 35 5.41 -5.83 -1.92
C TRP A 35 4.82 -4.64 -2.66
N CYS A 36 5.08 -4.56 -3.96
CA CYS A 36 4.37 -3.65 -4.85
C CYS A 36 3.44 -4.42 -5.78
N VAL A 37 2.17 -4.01 -5.82
CA VAL A 37 1.19 -4.48 -6.79
C VAL A 37 1.28 -3.58 -8.01
N LEU A 38 1.76 -4.13 -9.12
CA LEU A 38 1.92 -3.46 -10.40
C LEU A 38 0.86 -3.92 -11.42
N GLY A 39 0.69 -3.15 -12.47
CA GLY A 39 -0.17 -3.44 -13.60
C GLY A 39 -0.76 -2.18 -14.20
N ARG A 40 -1.39 -2.32 -15.37
CA ARG A 40 -2.00 -1.20 -16.14
C ARG A 40 -3.06 -0.47 -15.32
N ASN A 41 -3.32 0.80 -15.68
CA ASN A 41 -4.44 1.53 -15.08
C ASN A 41 -5.76 0.83 -15.39
N GLY A 42 -6.65 0.75 -14.39
CA GLY A 42 -7.93 0.06 -14.49
C GLY A 42 -7.84 -1.47 -14.49
N ILE A 43 -6.65 -2.09 -14.27
CA ILE A 43 -6.50 -3.55 -14.16
C ILE A 43 -7.15 -4.12 -12.90
N GLY A 44 -7.33 -3.30 -11.83
CA GLY A 44 -7.98 -3.70 -10.60
C GLY A 44 -7.09 -3.73 -9.36
N LYS A 45 -5.95 -3.03 -9.36
CA LYS A 45 -5.03 -2.93 -8.21
C LYS A 45 -5.74 -2.49 -6.92
N THR A 46 -6.50 -1.38 -7.00
CA THR A 46 -7.34 -0.86 -5.91
C THR A 46 -8.33 -1.90 -5.40
N THR A 47 -9.02 -2.59 -6.32
CA THR A 47 -10.01 -3.62 -5.95
C THR A 47 -9.35 -4.79 -5.23
N LEU A 48 -8.18 -5.24 -5.70
CA LEU A 48 -7.41 -6.27 -5.01
C LEU A 48 -7.03 -5.80 -3.60
N LEU A 49 -6.45 -4.60 -3.45
CA LEU A 49 -6.10 -4.04 -2.13
C LEU A 49 -7.31 -3.95 -1.20
N HIS A 50 -8.46 -3.48 -1.69
CA HIS A 50 -9.70 -3.40 -0.90
C HIS A 50 -10.19 -4.79 -0.49
N THR A 51 -10.04 -5.80 -1.36
CA THR A 51 -10.39 -7.19 -1.03
C THR A 51 -9.45 -7.75 0.04
N LEU A 52 -8.15 -7.54 -0.10
CA LEU A 52 -7.14 -7.93 0.90
C LEU A 52 -7.35 -7.22 2.25
N ALA A 53 -7.82 -5.98 2.20
CA ALA A 53 -8.16 -5.20 3.38
C ALA A 53 -9.51 -5.60 4.02
N GLY A 54 -10.29 -6.47 3.40
CA GLY A 54 -11.61 -6.89 3.91
C GLY A 54 -12.73 -5.87 3.67
N LEU A 55 -12.53 -4.88 2.81
CA LEU A 55 -13.56 -3.91 2.41
C LEU A 55 -14.48 -4.47 1.33
N ASN A 56 -13.94 -5.35 0.47
CA ASN A 56 -14.70 -6.04 -0.55
C ASN A 56 -14.69 -7.55 -0.25
N ARG A 57 -15.79 -8.23 -0.56
CA ARG A 57 -15.84 -9.69 -0.51
C ARG A 57 -15.14 -10.27 -1.74
N PRO A 58 -14.30 -11.31 -1.59
CA PRO A 58 -13.73 -12.02 -2.73
C PRO A 58 -14.82 -12.74 -3.51
N ALA A 59 -14.61 -12.92 -4.82
CA ALA A 59 -15.47 -13.75 -5.67
C ALA A 59 -15.30 -15.26 -5.38
N GLY A 60 -14.19 -15.65 -4.76
CA GLY A 60 -13.89 -17.00 -4.29
C GLY A 60 -12.61 -17.05 -3.51
N GLY A 61 -12.37 -18.12 -2.78
CA GLY A 61 -11.23 -18.25 -1.89
C GLY A 61 -11.35 -17.40 -0.64
N ARG A 62 -10.23 -17.19 0.05
CA ARG A 62 -10.19 -16.40 1.29
C ARG A 62 -8.88 -15.66 1.48
N VAL A 63 -8.93 -14.64 2.34
CA VAL A 63 -7.78 -13.85 2.79
C VAL A 63 -7.58 -14.09 4.28
N LEU A 64 -6.34 -14.36 4.67
CA LEU A 64 -5.98 -14.58 6.05
C LEU A 64 -4.93 -13.53 6.47
N ILE A 65 -5.11 -12.95 7.67
CA ILE A 65 -4.10 -12.11 8.33
C ILE A 65 -3.69 -12.84 9.61
N GLN A 66 -2.40 -13.11 9.76
CA GLN A 66 -1.84 -13.93 10.84
C GLN A 66 -2.53 -15.31 10.99
N GLY A 67 -2.96 -15.89 9.87
CA GLY A 67 -3.64 -17.19 9.82
C GLY A 67 -5.13 -17.15 10.12
N GLU A 68 -5.70 -16.02 10.50
CA GLU A 68 -7.13 -15.85 10.76
C GLU A 68 -7.85 -15.26 9.52
N ASP A 69 -9.00 -15.83 9.19
CA ASP A 69 -9.82 -15.35 8.08
C ASP A 69 -10.38 -13.95 8.39
N ILE A 70 -10.11 -12.98 7.52
CA ILE A 70 -10.56 -11.58 7.69
C ILE A 70 -12.09 -11.45 7.74
N GLN A 71 -12.84 -12.43 7.21
CA GLN A 71 -14.31 -12.42 7.27
C GLN A 71 -14.85 -12.75 8.66
N SER A 72 -14.05 -13.42 9.50
CA SER A 72 -14.43 -13.79 10.88
C SER A 72 -14.00 -12.75 11.93
N ALA A 73 -13.06 -11.85 11.59
CA ALA A 73 -12.53 -10.86 12.50
C ALA A 73 -13.42 -9.62 12.61
N SER A 74 -13.50 -9.01 13.79
CA SER A 74 -14.19 -7.74 13.96
C SER A 74 -13.42 -6.59 13.29
N ALA A 75 -14.14 -5.52 12.91
CA ALA A 75 -13.52 -4.34 12.30
C ALA A 75 -12.40 -3.74 13.18
N GLN A 76 -12.57 -3.75 14.50
CA GLN A 76 -11.57 -3.24 15.45
C GLN A 76 -10.32 -4.14 15.50
N GLN A 77 -10.49 -5.47 15.48
CA GLN A 77 -9.35 -6.41 15.40
C GLN A 77 -8.57 -6.21 14.09
N LEU A 78 -9.28 -6.16 12.96
CA LEU A 78 -8.64 -5.90 11.67
C LEU A 78 -7.90 -4.57 11.64
N ALA A 79 -8.49 -3.50 12.20
CA ALA A 79 -7.86 -2.19 12.23
C ALA A 79 -6.58 -2.11 13.07
N ARG A 80 -6.34 -3.06 13.99
CA ARG A 80 -5.06 -3.18 14.70
C ARG A 80 -4.01 -3.97 13.91
N LEU A 81 -4.46 -4.90 13.07
CA LEU A 81 -3.57 -5.76 12.29
C LEU A 81 -3.16 -5.12 10.98
N ARG A 82 -4.10 -4.43 10.31
CA ARG A 82 -3.86 -3.80 9.01
C ARG A 82 -4.37 -2.37 8.97
N GLY A 83 -3.69 -1.51 8.24
CA GLY A 83 -4.16 -0.18 7.90
C GLY A 83 -4.18 0.02 6.38
N LEU A 84 -5.12 0.81 5.88
CA LEU A 84 -5.27 1.11 4.46
C LEU A 84 -5.20 2.60 4.20
N LEU A 85 -4.23 3.02 3.38
CA LEU A 85 -4.21 4.33 2.75
C LEU A 85 -4.92 4.23 1.40
N ALA A 86 -6.10 4.84 1.28
CA ALA A 86 -6.83 4.89 0.01
C ALA A 86 -6.22 5.91 -0.97
N GLN A 87 -6.44 5.71 -2.27
CA GLN A 87 -5.95 6.61 -3.33
C GLN A 87 -6.48 8.05 -3.18
N GLN A 88 -7.74 8.18 -2.82
CA GLN A 88 -8.37 9.48 -2.58
C GLN A 88 -8.75 9.63 -1.12
N GLN A 89 -8.35 10.73 -0.53
CA GLN A 89 -8.73 11.12 0.82
C GLN A 89 -9.79 12.23 0.72
N ALA A 90 -10.98 11.96 1.28
CA ALA A 90 -12.03 12.94 1.39
C ALA A 90 -12.16 13.34 2.86
N ASP A 91 -11.73 14.56 3.19
CA ASP A 91 -12.00 15.13 4.50
C ASP A 91 -13.44 15.64 4.50
N ALA A 92 -14.30 15.00 5.28
CA ALA A 92 -15.72 15.36 5.34
C ALA A 92 -15.97 16.63 6.18
N PHE A 93 -15.04 16.97 7.09
CA PHE A 93 -15.19 18.06 8.05
C PHE A 93 -13.86 18.78 8.27
N SER A 94 -13.96 20.08 8.59
CA SER A 94 -12.84 20.89 9.04
C SER A 94 -12.30 20.36 10.37
N SER A 95 -11.00 20.11 10.41
CA SER A 95 -10.27 19.73 11.63
C SER A 95 -8.79 20.10 11.49
N SER A 96 -8.08 20.22 12.61
CA SER A 96 -6.63 20.41 12.52
C SER A 96 -5.94 19.16 11.99
N VAL A 97 -4.83 19.33 11.26
CA VAL A 97 -3.97 18.23 10.78
C VAL A 97 -3.60 17.28 11.94
N LEU A 98 -3.24 17.84 13.10
CA LEU A 98 -2.91 17.01 14.25
C LEU A 98 -4.10 16.17 14.73
N ALA A 99 -5.30 16.74 14.79
CA ALA A 99 -6.51 15.99 15.18
C ALA A 99 -6.83 14.86 14.18
N ALA A 100 -6.68 15.12 12.88
CA ALA A 100 -6.85 14.11 11.84
C ALA A 100 -5.85 12.95 12.00
N VAL A 101 -4.59 13.24 12.36
CA VAL A 101 -3.56 12.22 12.54
C VAL A 101 -3.78 11.42 13.83
N ILE A 102 -4.21 12.06 14.93
CA ILE A 102 -4.56 11.38 16.18
C ILE A 102 -5.71 10.38 15.97
N ALA A 103 -6.63 10.64 15.04
CA ALA A 103 -7.72 9.73 14.70
C ALA A 103 -7.21 8.33 14.26
N GLY A 104 -5.95 8.19 13.82
CA GLY A 104 -5.30 6.91 13.58
C GLY A 104 -5.26 6.00 14.82
N ARG A 105 -5.37 6.57 16.04
CA ARG A 105 -5.39 5.78 17.30
C ARG A 105 -6.77 5.22 17.67
N HIS A 106 -7.81 5.57 16.90
CA HIS A 106 -9.17 5.09 17.15
C HIS A 106 -9.29 3.56 17.41
N PRO A 107 -8.57 2.66 16.74
CA PRO A 107 -8.66 1.22 17.01
C PRO A 107 -8.20 0.80 18.42
N TYR A 108 -7.45 1.65 19.12
CA TYR A 108 -6.89 1.35 20.45
C TYR A 108 -7.66 2.01 21.60
N GLN A 109 -8.63 2.86 21.28
CA GLN A 109 -9.39 3.58 22.28
C GLN A 109 -10.50 2.68 22.86
N PHE A 110 -10.64 2.69 24.19
CA PHE A 110 -11.71 2.04 24.92
C PHE A 110 -12.55 3.11 25.65
N GLY A 111 -13.78 3.33 25.19
CA GLY A 111 -14.70 4.30 25.81
C GLY A 111 -14.53 5.75 25.35
N PHE A 112 -15.07 6.70 26.13
CA PHE A 112 -14.99 8.15 25.87
C PHE A 112 -13.68 8.74 26.45
N GLY A 113 -12.56 8.45 25.85
CA GLY A 113 -11.29 9.04 26.26
C GLY A 113 -10.51 9.45 25.00
N TRP A 114 -10.65 10.70 24.59
CA TRP A 114 -9.92 11.27 23.48
C TRP A 114 -8.64 11.93 24.00
N ASP A 115 -7.53 11.66 23.31
CA ASP A 115 -6.31 12.44 23.44
C ASP A 115 -5.45 12.16 24.68
N MET A 116 -4.94 10.95 24.78
CA MET A 116 -3.81 10.70 25.69
C MET A 116 -2.58 11.47 25.16
N GLU A 117 -1.79 12.06 26.07
CA GLU A 117 -0.52 12.74 25.74
C GLU A 117 0.37 11.86 24.84
N GLU A 118 0.31 10.55 25.04
CA GLU A 118 1.02 9.54 24.25
C GLU A 118 0.55 9.50 22.79
N ASP A 119 -0.76 9.53 22.53
CA ASP A 119 -1.32 9.53 21.17
C ASP A 119 -0.94 10.82 20.41
N ARG A 120 -0.93 11.95 21.12
CA ARG A 120 -0.47 13.23 20.58
C ARG A 120 1.00 13.19 20.22
N ALA A 121 1.84 12.62 21.09
CA ALA A 121 3.27 12.46 20.81
C ALA A 121 3.55 11.51 19.63
N LEU A 122 2.78 10.42 19.51
CA LEU A 122 2.84 9.53 18.35
C LEU A 122 2.47 10.24 17.05
N ALA A 123 1.36 11.00 17.06
CA ALA A 123 0.90 11.75 15.91
C ALA A 123 1.92 12.83 15.46
N MET A 124 2.52 13.55 16.41
CA MET A 124 3.56 14.54 16.09
C MET A 124 4.79 13.89 15.46
N ARG A 125 5.27 12.76 16.00
CA ARG A 125 6.37 12.01 15.39
C ARG A 125 6.04 11.54 13.97
N ALA A 126 4.82 11.06 13.75
CA ALA A 126 4.38 10.66 12.41
C ALA A 126 4.36 11.85 11.44
N LEU A 127 3.91 13.03 11.89
CA LEU A 127 3.94 14.27 11.10
C LEU A 127 5.37 14.72 10.77
N GLU A 128 6.30 14.55 11.69
CA GLU A 128 7.74 14.84 11.45
C GLU A 128 8.30 13.92 10.36
N GLN A 129 8.02 12.62 10.42
CA GLN A 129 8.48 11.63 9.43
C GLN A 129 8.01 11.97 8.01
N VAL A 130 6.80 12.48 7.85
CA VAL A 130 6.24 12.89 6.54
C VAL A 130 6.48 14.37 6.21
N ARG A 131 7.26 15.09 7.02
CA ARG A 131 7.59 16.53 6.87
C ARG A 131 6.35 17.44 6.88
N MET A 132 5.40 17.14 7.77
CA MET A 132 4.14 17.90 7.91
C MET A 132 3.97 18.50 9.32
N ALA A 133 4.98 18.43 10.21
CA ALA A 133 4.89 18.91 11.59
C ALA A 133 4.53 20.41 11.70
N ALA A 134 5.08 21.24 10.80
CA ALA A 134 4.77 22.69 10.76
C ALA A 134 3.30 22.98 10.42
N PHE A 135 2.59 22.04 9.82
CA PHE A 135 1.19 22.16 9.44
C PHE A 135 0.24 21.60 10.50
N SER A 136 0.72 21.15 11.66
CA SER A 136 -0.08 20.46 12.69
C SER A 136 -1.33 21.22 13.14
N ALA A 137 -1.28 22.55 13.19
CA ALA A 137 -2.41 23.41 13.54
C ALA A 137 -3.28 23.86 12.33
N HIS A 138 -2.86 23.58 11.09
CA HIS A 138 -3.60 23.96 9.89
C HIS A 138 -4.87 23.12 9.73
N ASP A 139 -5.85 23.68 9.04
CA ASP A 139 -7.05 22.93 8.66
C ASP A 139 -6.76 22.00 7.49
N VAL A 140 -7.14 20.71 7.64
CA VAL A 140 -6.99 19.70 6.58
C VAL A 140 -7.68 20.08 5.27
N MET A 141 -8.75 20.88 5.32
CA MET A 141 -9.49 21.33 4.14
C MET A 141 -8.66 22.25 3.23
N HIS A 142 -7.63 22.90 3.77
CA HIS A 142 -6.79 23.84 3.03
C HIS A 142 -5.49 23.21 2.49
N LEU A 143 -5.29 21.90 2.67
CA LEU A 143 -4.14 21.20 2.17
C LEU A 143 -4.22 20.92 0.68
N SER A 144 -3.10 21.01 -0.02
CA SER A 144 -2.94 20.48 -1.37
C SER A 144 -3.10 18.95 -1.39
N GLY A 145 -3.34 18.36 -2.56
CA GLY A 145 -3.48 16.90 -2.69
C GLY A 145 -2.28 16.12 -2.16
N GLY A 146 -1.04 16.58 -2.45
CA GLY A 146 0.18 15.93 -1.95
C GLY A 146 0.37 16.08 -0.44
N GLU A 147 0.02 17.23 0.14
CA GLU A 147 0.06 17.43 1.60
C GLU A 147 -0.97 16.55 2.29
N ARG A 148 -2.19 16.46 1.75
CA ARG A 148 -3.26 15.60 2.25
C ARG A 148 -2.84 14.13 2.24
N GLN A 149 -2.19 13.68 1.17
CA GLN A 149 -1.66 12.32 1.07
C GLN A 149 -0.60 12.04 2.14
N ARG A 150 0.30 12.99 2.43
CA ARG A 150 1.29 12.84 3.51
C ARG A 150 0.63 12.83 4.88
N VAL A 151 -0.38 13.65 5.13
CA VAL A 151 -1.14 13.63 6.39
C VAL A 151 -1.86 12.29 6.57
N ALA A 152 -2.47 11.74 5.52
CA ALA A 152 -3.10 10.43 5.56
C ALA A 152 -2.08 9.30 5.83
N LEU A 153 -0.85 9.40 5.28
CA LEU A 153 0.24 8.49 5.62
C LEU A 153 0.66 8.64 7.09
N ALA A 154 0.72 9.86 7.63
CA ALA A 154 0.98 10.08 9.05
C ALA A 154 -0.10 9.47 9.95
N THR A 155 -1.37 9.54 9.53
CA THR A 155 -2.48 8.87 10.22
C THR A 155 -2.30 7.35 10.24
N LEU A 156 -1.89 6.76 9.12
CA LEU A 156 -1.59 5.33 9.01
C LEU A 156 -0.38 4.92 9.88
N LEU A 157 0.67 5.76 9.92
CA LEU A 157 1.82 5.54 10.82
C LEU A 157 1.42 5.60 12.29
N THR A 158 0.52 6.54 12.65
CA THR A 158 -0.01 6.70 14.02
C THR A 158 -0.90 5.53 14.41
N GLN A 159 -1.63 4.94 13.46
CA GLN A 159 -2.38 3.69 13.66
C GLN A 159 -1.45 2.53 14.01
N ASP A 160 -0.22 2.51 13.50
CA ASP A 160 0.84 1.54 13.79
C ASP A 160 0.45 0.06 13.51
N PRO A 161 -0.14 -0.28 12.36
CA PRO A 161 -0.53 -1.65 12.05
C PRO A 161 0.68 -2.54 11.74
N LEU A 162 0.48 -3.87 11.74
CA LEU A 162 1.50 -4.83 11.29
C LEU A 162 1.59 -4.86 9.75
N LEU A 163 0.46 -4.69 9.07
CA LEU A 163 0.37 -4.72 7.61
C LEU A 163 -0.09 -3.35 7.09
N PHE A 164 0.79 -2.68 6.39
CA PHE A 164 0.55 -1.42 5.70
C PHE A 164 0.05 -1.70 4.28
N MET A 165 -1.18 -1.33 3.97
CA MET A 165 -1.74 -1.38 2.63
C MET A 165 -1.89 0.03 2.09
N LEU A 166 -1.36 0.30 0.88
CA LEU A 166 -1.34 1.65 0.33
C LEU A 166 -1.76 1.64 -1.14
N ASP A 167 -2.74 2.45 -1.49
CA ASP A 167 -3.17 2.62 -2.87
C ASP A 167 -2.57 3.90 -3.44
N GLU A 168 -1.58 3.74 -4.32
CA GLU A 168 -0.83 4.83 -4.97
C GLU A 168 -0.27 5.87 -3.97
N PRO A 169 0.57 5.45 -2.99
CA PRO A 169 1.03 6.32 -1.90
C PRO A 169 1.86 7.53 -2.36
N THR A 170 2.35 7.52 -3.59
CA THR A 170 3.18 8.57 -4.19
C THR A 170 2.44 9.44 -5.20
N ALA A 171 1.12 9.23 -5.39
CA ALA A 171 0.33 10.00 -6.33
C ALA A 171 0.30 11.51 -5.97
N HIS A 172 0.29 12.37 -6.98
CA HIS A 172 0.22 13.83 -6.84
C HIS A 172 1.38 14.47 -6.05
N GLN A 173 2.50 13.77 -5.92
CA GLN A 173 3.68 14.25 -5.19
C GLN A 173 4.84 14.52 -6.18
N ASP A 174 5.66 15.51 -5.85
CA ASP A 174 6.92 15.72 -6.56
C ASP A 174 7.93 14.60 -6.26
N ALA A 175 8.99 14.51 -7.06
CA ALA A 175 10.00 13.45 -6.96
C ALA A 175 10.67 13.39 -5.57
N ALA A 176 10.87 14.54 -4.91
CA ALA A 176 11.49 14.56 -3.58
C ALA A 176 10.55 14.00 -2.51
N ALA A 177 9.27 14.32 -2.57
CA ALA A 177 8.26 13.79 -1.67
C ALA A 177 8.01 12.28 -1.90
N GLN A 178 8.01 11.83 -3.16
CA GLN A 178 7.93 10.39 -3.50
C GLN A 178 9.07 9.60 -2.85
N ILE A 179 10.30 10.10 -2.94
CA ILE A 179 11.46 9.46 -2.31
C ILE A 179 11.27 9.35 -0.79
N VAL A 180 10.83 10.44 -0.13
CA VAL A 180 10.59 10.43 1.32
C VAL A 180 9.59 9.35 1.71
N VAL A 181 8.47 9.23 0.98
CA VAL A 181 7.43 8.23 1.25
C VAL A 181 7.98 6.81 1.06
N MET A 182 8.67 6.55 -0.05
CA MET A 182 9.18 5.21 -0.35
C MET A 182 10.31 4.79 0.60
N GLU A 183 11.21 5.70 0.97
CA GLU A 183 12.24 5.44 1.99
C GLU A 183 11.63 5.14 3.36
N LEU A 184 10.60 5.91 3.77
CA LEU A 184 9.90 5.67 5.01
C LEU A 184 9.28 4.27 5.04
N LEU A 185 8.58 3.86 3.98
CA LEU A 185 7.95 2.55 3.88
C LEU A 185 8.98 1.41 3.86
N ARG A 186 10.11 1.61 3.20
CA ARG A 186 11.21 0.62 3.15
C ARG A 186 11.86 0.40 4.52
N HIS A 187 11.92 1.43 5.36
CA HIS A 187 12.58 1.39 6.67
C HIS A 187 11.61 1.15 7.84
N LEU A 188 10.40 0.68 7.56
CA LEU A 188 9.50 0.23 8.63
C LEU A 188 10.14 -0.91 9.43
N PRO A 189 9.80 -1.06 10.72
CA PRO A 189 10.32 -2.14 11.56
C PRO A 189 10.13 -3.53 10.94
N PRO A 190 11.10 -4.46 11.14
CA PRO A 190 11.13 -5.74 10.42
C PRO A 190 9.96 -6.68 10.73
N GLN A 191 9.21 -6.45 11.80
CA GLN A 191 7.98 -7.20 12.11
C GLN A 191 6.77 -6.75 11.26
N LYS A 192 6.88 -5.64 10.52
CA LYS A 192 5.83 -5.08 9.67
C LYS A 192 6.03 -5.49 8.23
N ALA A 193 4.96 -5.40 7.45
CA ALA A 193 5.03 -5.57 6.00
C ALA A 193 4.25 -4.48 5.28
N VAL A 194 4.63 -4.24 4.03
CA VAL A 194 4.00 -3.27 3.14
C VAL A 194 3.45 -3.96 1.91
N VAL A 195 2.23 -3.61 1.52
CA VAL A 195 1.61 -3.95 0.23
C VAL A 195 1.12 -2.65 -0.41
N ALA A 196 1.82 -2.14 -1.41
CA ALA A 196 1.49 -0.88 -2.07
C ALA A 196 1.10 -1.10 -3.54
N ALA A 197 -0.02 -0.57 -4.00
CA ALA A 197 -0.28 -0.44 -5.42
C ALA A 197 0.53 0.72 -5.98
N CYS A 198 1.29 0.47 -7.03
CA CYS A 198 2.15 1.45 -7.68
C CYS A 198 1.94 1.40 -9.19
N HIS A 199 2.34 2.47 -9.87
CA HIS A 199 2.35 2.52 -11.34
C HIS A 199 3.75 2.77 -11.91
N ASP A 200 4.70 3.25 -11.12
CA ASP A 200 6.08 3.53 -11.52
C ASP A 200 6.98 2.31 -11.27
N ILE A 201 7.35 1.62 -12.35
CA ILE A 201 8.20 0.43 -12.32
C ILE A 201 9.58 0.75 -11.73
N ASN A 202 10.14 1.94 -12.02
CA ASN A 202 11.47 2.31 -11.57
C ASN A 202 11.50 2.64 -10.07
N LEU A 203 10.44 3.21 -9.52
CA LEU A 203 10.28 3.33 -8.07
C LEU A 203 10.15 1.96 -7.40
N VAL A 204 9.39 1.05 -8.01
CA VAL A 204 9.23 -0.32 -7.50
C VAL A 204 10.56 -1.07 -7.52
N GLU A 205 11.32 -1.03 -8.62
CA GLU A 205 12.65 -1.63 -8.72
C GLU A 205 13.59 -1.14 -7.62
N ARG A 206 13.50 0.14 -7.28
CA ARG A 206 14.39 0.76 -6.29
C ARG A 206 14.05 0.39 -4.85
N TYR A 207 12.78 0.26 -4.51
CA TYR A 207 12.32 0.23 -3.13
C TYR A 207 11.66 -1.07 -2.68
N ALA A 208 10.95 -1.75 -3.58
CA ALA A 208 10.26 -2.99 -3.23
C ALA A 208 11.22 -4.18 -3.17
N SER A 209 10.95 -5.11 -2.27
CA SER A 209 11.61 -6.41 -2.23
C SER A 209 10.92 -7.44 -3.12
N HIS A 210 9.61 -7.29 -3.31
CA HIS A 210 8.77 -8.23 -4.04
C HIS A 210 7.73 -7.51 -4.89
N VAL A 211 7.27 -8.19 -5.93
CA VAL A 211 6.27 -7.67 -6.86
C VAL A 211 5.16 -8.69 -7.08
N LEU A 212 3.92 -8.20 -7.07
CA LEU A 212 2.74 -8.87 -7.61
C LEU A 212 2.32 -8.10 -8.86
N LEU A 213 2.57 -8.64 -10.04
CA LEU A 213 2.26 -7.99 -11.32
C LEU A 213 0.98 -8.58 -11.90
N LEU A 214 0.00 -7.71 -12.14
CA LEU A 214 -1.29 -8.06 -12.74
C LEU A 214 -1.25 -7.79 -14.25
N GLY A 215 -1.54 -8.82 -15.04
CA GLY A 215 -1.80 -8.74 -16.47
C GLY A 215 -3.25 -9.12 -16.79
N ASP A 216 -3.61 -9.17 -18.07
CA ASP A 216 -4.95 -9.58 -18.50
C ASP A 216 -5.16 -11.10 -18.25
N GLY A 217 -5.70 -11.43 -17.08
CA GLY A 217 -5.95 -12.81 -16.63
C GLY A 217 -4.74 -13.59 -16.14
N GLN A 218 -3.57 -12.97 -16.10
CA GLN A 218 -2.33 -13.57 -15.57
C GLN A 218 -1.81 -12.79 -14.38
N VAL A 219 -1.13 -13.50 -13.48
CA VAL A 219 -0.50 -12.91 -12.30
C VAL A 219 0.91 -13.49 -12.16
N TRP A 220 1.90 -12.61 -12.04
CA TRP A 220 3.27 -12.98 -11.71
C TRP A 220 3.60 -12.48 -10.32
N GLN A 221 4.26 -13.29 -9.51
CA GLN A 221 4.63 -12.94 -8.14
C GLN A 221 6.01 -13.48 -7.78
N GLY A 222 6.76 -12.70 -7.02
CA GLY A 222 8.10 -13.09 -6.60
C GLY A 222 8.95 -11.90 -6.17
N SER A 223 10.26 -12.14 -6.08
CA SER A 223 11.22 -11.04 -5.85
C SER A 223 11.18 -10.05 -7.01
N THR A 224 11.53 -8.80 -6.73
CA THR A 224 11.62 -7.74 -7.74
C THR A 224 12.46 -8.19 -8.93
N ASP A 225 13.62 -8.83 -8.67
CA ASP A 225 14.50 -9.35 -9.73
C ASP A 225 13.85 -10.43 -10.60
N SER A 226 12.99 -11.27 -10.03
CA SER A 226 12.38 -12.38 -10.78
C SER A 226 11.18 -11.94 -11.62
N VAL A 227 10.48 -10.88 -11.21
CA VAL A 227 9.24 -10.44 -11.86
C VAL A 227 9.48 -9.28 -12.82
N LEU A 228 10.37 -8.33 -12.49
CA LEU A 228 10.68 -7.21 -13.37
C LEU A 228 11.67 -7.65 -14.46
N GLN A 229 11.17 -8.46 -15.40
CA GLN A 229 11.87 -8.90 -16.61
C GLN A 229 11.17 -8.34 -17.84
N PRO A 230 11.91 -7.93 -18.90
CA PRO A 230 11.34 -7.30 -20.10
C PRO A 230 10.17 -8.11 -20.69
N GLU A 231 10.31 -9.42 -20.76
CA GLU A 231 9.31 -10.31 -21.36
C GLU A 231 8.02 -10.36 -20.53
N ILE A 232 8.16 -10.38 -19.19
CA ILE A 232 7.03 -10.37 -18.27
C ILE A 232 6.33 -9.00 -18.31
N LEU A 233 7.12 -7.91 -18.29
CA LEU A 233 6.59 -6.55 -18.40
C LEU A 233 5.87 -6.35 -19.73
N GLN A 234 6.45 -6.82 -20.86
CA GLN A 234 5.79 -6.76 -22.16
C GLN A 234 4.45 -7.51 -22.16
N ALA A 235 4.41 -8.70 -21.58
CA ALA A 235 3.17 -9.47 -21.47
C ALA A 235 2.10 -8.75 -20.61
N ALA A 236 2.50 -8.15 -19.49
CA ALA A 236 1.58 -7.47 -18.58
C ALA A 236 1.09 -6.10 -19.10
N PHE A 237 1.99 -5.31 -19.73
CA PHE A 237 1.71 -3.95 -20.15
C PHE A 237 1.33 -3.84 -21.63
N SER A 238 1.50 -4.91 -22.43
CA SER A 238 1.32 -4.91 -23.90
C SER A 238 2.22 -3.88 -24.59
N CYS A 239 3.40 -3.66 -24.06
CA CYS A 239 4.38 -2.70 -24.53
C CYS A 239 5.78 -3.28 -24.27
N PRO A 240 6.70 -3.31 -25.25
CA PRO A 240 8.07 -3.75 -25.02
C PRO A 240 8.82 -2.79 -24.11
N PHE A 241 9.76 -3.34 -23.34
CA PHE A 241 10.61 -2.58 -22.43
C PHE A 241 12.08 -2.81 -22.74
N GLU A 242 12.85 -1.74 -22.72
CA GLU A 242 14.31 -1.78 -22.70
C GLU A 242 14.81 -1.62 -21.25
N VAL A 243 15.85 -2.35 -20.91
CA VAL A 243 16.52 -2.25 -19.61
C VAL A 243 17.85 -1.56 -19.79
N VAL A 244 18.02 -0.44 -19.10
CA VAL A 244 19.28 0.28 -19.04
C VAL A 244 19.92 0.05 -17.68
N GLU A 245 21.10 -0.53 -17.67
CA GLU A 245 21.88 -0.71 -16.43
C GLU A 245 22.64 0.58 -16.09
N ASN A 246 22.47 1.02 -14.85
CA ASN A 246 23.22 2.16 -14.28
C ASN A 246 23.84 1.72 -12.95
N GLY A 247 25.04 1.19 -13.02
CA GLY A 247 25.71 0.57 -11.88
C GLY A 247 24.97 -0.69 -11.42
N SER A 248 24.52 -0.68 -10.17
CA SER A 248 23.74 -1.80 -9.59
C SER A 248 22.22 -1.63 -9.78
N ARG A 249 21.77 -0.64 -10.55
CA ARG A 249 20.35 -0.34 -10.75
C ARG A 249 19.94 -0.60 -12.19
N ARG A 250 18.72 -1.14 -12.34
CA ARG A 250 18.06 -1.29 -13.63
C ARG A 250 17.03 -0.18 -13.80
N LEU A 251 16.96 0.40 -15.00
CA LEU A 251 15.94 1.35 -15.41
C LEU A 251 15.14 0.72 -16.54
N PHE A 252 13.82 0.69 -16.37
CA PHE A 252 12.89 0.13 -17.35
C PHE A 252 12.27 1.26 -18.15
N MET A 253 12.50 1.26 -19.46
CA MET A 253 11.96 2.26 -20.38
C MET A 253 11.02 1.59 -21.38
N PRO A 254 9.73 2.02 -21.44
CA PRO A 254 8.83 1.52 -22.46
C PRO A 254 9.31 2.01 -23.84
N ILE A 255 9.33 1.12 -24.83
CA ILE A 255 9.68 1.43 -26.19
C ILE A 255 8.41 1.51 -27.03
N ALA A 256 8.34 2.49 -27.95
CA ALA A 256 7.26 2.52 -28.91
C ALA A 256 7.31 1.24 -29.75
N GLY A 257 6.24 0.46 -29.72
CA GLY A 257 6.13 -0.72 -30.56
C GLY A 257 6.24 -0.30 -32.03
N VAL A 258 7.19 -0.87 -32.73
CA VAL A 258 7.21 -0.78 -34.22
C VAL A 258 6.01 -1.62 -34.67
N SER A 259 4.95 -0.95 -35.11
CA SER A 259 3.77 -1.55 -35.75
C SER A 259 4.08 -2.17 -37.07
#